data_ac502db131de3e743683df1f43c32eda
#
_entry.id   ac502db131de3e743683df1f43c32eda
#
_cell.length_a   1.000
_cell.length_b   1.000
_cell.length_c   1.000
_cell.angle_alpha   90.00
_cell.angle_beta   90.00
_cell.angle_gamma   90.00
#
_symmetry.space_group_name_H-M   'P 1'
#
loop_
_entity.id
_entity.type
_entity.pdbx_description
1 polymer ?
#
loop_
_entity_poly.entity_id
_entity_poly.type
_entity_poly.pdbx_seq_one_letter_code
_entity_poly.pdbx_strand_id
1 'polypeptide(L)'
;MRLKMIFAALLISLSASAQGFDKYFEDATLRLDYIFAGNDHEQHIYLENVKRQEKWAGRRARLAEKFLNGNGQITVTDHNSHEVIYVWTFSTLFQEWQLEAEAKTTDRAFETSYNIPFPKNKIDVTVTLTNNHNVVTSKFTHTIDPKDILIRKIGATGVPFRYIWKGNNAANANITDCIDIAILAEGYTEAERNKFYADCGRAVEALFAYEPFKSMKNRFNVVAVAAPSLQSGPSVPLKGKWTNTATDSHYSTFYSDRYLTTRNMHKVYDLLSGVPFEHVIILANSDIYGGGGIYNQVTVVTSDHPTFKEVLVHEFGHSFGGLGDEYEYGNSADVYYPADTEPWEPNLTTLVNFKSKWEDMMPENQPVPTPKNPKVPDYKTIDFNDAKAVEALNAATQVVGVFEGGGYQEKGCYRPAQECRMKINEVRDFCPVCARAIRRITDFYTGKSEK
;
A
#
# COMPACT_ATOMS: atom_id res chain seq x y z
N MET A 1 -9.32 -9.07 -43.58
CA MET A 1 -8.01 -8.44 -43.48
C MET A 1 -7.80 -7.61 -42.20
N ARG A 2 -8.86 -7.01 -41.59
CA ARG A 2 -8.72 -6.19 -40.35
C ARG A 2 -8.44 -6.98 -39.05
N LEU A 3 -8.88 -8.24 -38.95
CA LEU A 3 -8.70 -9.06 -37.73
C LEU A 3 -7.25 -9.54 -37.51
N LYS A 4 -6.48 -9.74 -38.60
CA LYS A 4 -5.07 -10.16 -38.51
C LYS A 4 -4.11 -9.03 -38.06
N MET A 5 -4.47 -7.76 -38.34
CA MET A 5 -3.66 -6.61 -37.92
C MET A 5 -3.79 -6.32 -36.40
N ILE A 6 -4.97 -6.58 -35.79
CA ILE A 6 -5.18 -6.38 -34.35
C ILE A 6 -4.38 -7.41 -33.53
N PHE A 7 -4.28 -8.66 -34.01
CA PHE A 7 -3.48 -9.69 -33.34
C PHE A 7 -1.97 -9.43 -33.42
N ALA A 8 -1.49 -8.85 -34.52
CA ALA A 8 -0.08 -8.48 -34.66
C ALA A 8 0.29 -7.27 -33.77
N ALA A 9 -0.62 -6.29 -33.62
CA ALA A 9 -0.39 -5.13 -32.74
C ALA A 9 -0.35 -5.52 -31.24
N LEU A 10 -1.18 -6.48 -30.82
CA LEU A 10 -1.17 -6.99 -29.44
C LEU A 10 0.11 -7.79 -29.11
N LEU A 11 0.61 -8.58 -30.06
CA LEU A 11 1.87 -9.32 -29.92
C LEU A 11 3.09 -8.38 -29.92
N ILE A 12 3.03 -7.28 -30.69
CA ILE A 12 4.11 -6.27 -30.74
C ILE A 12 4.18 -5.47 -29.44
N SER A 13 3.03 -5.16 -28.81
CA SER A 13 3.02 -4.43 -27.53
C SER A 13 3.54 -5.27 -26.35
N LEU A 14 3.26 -6.55 -26.30
CA LEU A 14 3.80 -7.48 -25.31
C LEU A 14 5.30 -7.72 -25.50
N SER A 15 5.77 -7.82 -26.73
CA SER A 15 7.21 -7.97 -27.04
C SER A 15 7.99 -6.68 -26.80
N ALA A 16 7.40 -5.50 -27.02
CA ALA A 16 8.05 -4.21 -26.74
C ALA A 16 8.25 -3.95 -25.26
N SER A 17 7.32 -4.37 -24.39
CA SER A 17 7.45 -4.21 -22.93
C SER A 17 8.49 -5.18 -22.32
N ALA A 18 8.56 -6.42 -22.79
CA ALA A 18 9.60 -7.37 -22.38
C ALA A 18 10.99 -6.95 -22.86
N GLN A 19 11.11 -6.44 -24.08
CA GLN A 19 12.37 -5.87 -24.60
C GLN A 19 12.84 -4.66 -23.77
N GLY A 20 11.95 -3.88 -23.16
CA GLY A 20 12.28 -2.75 -22.30
C GLY A 20 12.93 -3.19 -20.98
N PHE A 21 12.40 -4.23 -20.32
CA PHE A 21 12.99 -4.76 -19.08
C PHE A 21 14.38 -5.35 -19.34
N ASP A 22 14.49 -6.29 -20.29
CA ASP A 22 15.73 -7.00 -20.59
C ASP A 22 16.83 -6.10 -21.18
N LYS A 23 16.47 -4.93 -21.69
CA LYS A 23 17.46 -3.93 -22.13
C LYS A 23 18.27 -3.38 -20.97
N TYR A 24 17.63 -3.08 -19.84
CA TYR A 24 18.23 -2.35 -18.72
C TYR A 24 18.48 -3.20 -17.48
N PHE A 25 17.72 -4.28 -17.28
CA PHE A 25 17.69 -5.03 -16.03
C PHE A 25 18.00 -6.52 -16.20
N GLU A 26 18.49 -7.12 -15.12
CA GLU A 26 18.61 -8.56 -14.93
C GLU A 26 17.39 -9.08 -14.16
N ASP A 27 17.11 -10.39 -14.23
CA ASP A 27 16.10 -11.04 -13.38
C ASP A 27 16.62 -11.21 -11.95
N ALA A 28 16.88 -10.07 -11.31
CA ALA A 28 17.39 -9.98 -9.94
C ALA A 28 16.86 -8.69 -9.30
N THR A 29 16.88 -8.62 -7.97
CA THR A 29 16.43 -7.46 -7.20
C THR A 29 17.62 -6.67 -6.69
N LEU A 30 17.55 -5.34 -6.81
CA LEU A 30 18.37 -4.39 -6.09
C LEU A 30 17.54 -3.83 -4.94
N ARG A 31 17.88 -4.18 -3.71
CA ARG A 31 17.29 -3.63 -2.52
C ARG A 31 18.07 -2.40 -2.08
N LEU A 32 17.36 -1.33 -1.80
CA LEU A 32 17.87 -0.05 -1.33
C LEU A 32 17.32 0.19 0.08
N ASP A 33 18.21 0.25 1.06
CA ASP A 33 17.87 0.57 2.44
C ASP A 33 18.21 2.03 2.70
N TYR A 34 17.22 2.82 3.13
CA TYR A 34 17.36 4.23 3.46
C TYR A 34 16.94 4.51 4.90
N ILE A 35 17.47 5.60 5.42
CA ILE A 35 16.97 6.28 6.61
C ILE A 35 16.38 7.63 6.16
N PHE A 36 15.10 7.86 6.49
CA PHE A 36 14.49 9.17 6.37
C PHE A 36 14.43 9.81 7.74
N ALA A 37 14.86 11.05 7.86
CA ALA A 37 14.99 11.73 9.15
C ALA A 37 14.63 13.21 9.04
N GLY A 38 14.31 13.82 10.15
CA GLY A 38 13.99 15.26 10.25
C GLY A 38 12.89 15.54 11.26
N ASN A 39 12.12 16.58 10.99
CA ASN A 39 11.05 17.11 11.82
C ASN A 39 9.86 17.59 10.96
N ASP A 40 8.97 18.43 11.47
CA ASP A 40 7.78 18.91 10.73
C ASP A 40 8.10 19.80 9.52
N HIS A 41 9.30 20.34 9.40
CA HIS A 41 9.71 21.26 8.32
C HIS A 41 10.97 20.84 7.55
N GLU A 42 11.75 19.88 8.08
CA GLU A 42 12.96 19.37 7.42
C GLU A 42 12.86 17.87 7.14
N GLN A 43 13.28 17.47 5.94
CA GLN A 43 13.36 16.07 5.50
C GLN A 43 14.76 15.78 4.98
N HIS A 44 15.39 14.73 5.49
CA HIS A 44 16.70 14.25 5.09
C HIS A 44 16.63 12.79 4.64
N ILE A 45 17.37 12.46 3.59
CA ILE A 45 17.43 11.13 2.99
C ILE A 45 18.87 10.63 3.08
N TYR A 46 19.08 9.49 3.72
CA TYR A 46 20.37 8.82 3.84
C TYR A 46 20.31 7.42 3.26
N LEU A 47 21.26 7.09 2.37
CA LEU A 47 21.45 5.71 1.91
C LEU A 47 22.23 4.95 2.99
N GLU A 48 21.71 3.83 3.44
CA GLU A 48 22.38 2.98 4.42
C GLU A 48 23.04 1.77 3.76
N ASN A 49 22.28 1.00 2.97
CA ASN A 49 22.79 -0.21 2.34
C ASN A 49 22.24 -0.39 0.92
N VAL A 50 23.04 -1.10 0.11
CA VAL A 50 22.64 -1.62 -1.20
C VAL A 50 22.85 -3.13 -1.19
N LYS A 51 21.80 -3.90 -1.49
CA LYS A 51 21.83 -5.36 -1.45
C LYS A 51 21.30 -5.94 -2.76
N ARG A 52 21.88 -7.06 -3.20
CA ARG A 52 21.37 -7.82 -4.35
C ARG A 52 20.72 -9.12 -3.87
N GLN A 53 19.52 -9.39 -4.37
CA GLN A 53 18.81 -10.66 -4.18
C GLN A 53 18.62 -11.38 -5.53
N GLU A 54 18.47 -12.69 -5.48
CA GLU A 54 18.09 -13.49 -6.64
C GLU A 54 16.60 -13.26 -6.95
N LYS A 55 16.28 -13.21 -8.25
CA LYS A 55 14.94 -13.02 -8.79
C LYS A 55 14.33 -11.63 -8.55
N TRP A 56 13.62 -11.20 -9.55
CA TRP A 56 12.77 -10.01 -9.53
C TRP A 56 11.31 -10.45 -9.52
N ALA A 57 10.54 -10.03 -8.52
CA ALA A 57 9.12 -10.35 -8.36
C ALA A 57 8.18 -9.23 -8.85
N GLY A 58 8.71 -8.00 -9.03
CA GLY A 58 7.90 -6.85 -9.41
C GLY A 58 7.57 -6.77 -10.90
N ARG A 59 6.85 -5.73 -11.26
CA ARG A 59 6.39 -5.47 -12.63
C ARG A 59 7.54 -5.40 -13.64
N ARG A 60 7.28 -5.88 -14.87
CA ARG A 60 8.21 -5.85 -16.01
C ARG A 60 7.72 -4.96 -17.15
N ALA A 61 6.54 -4.41 -17.04
CA ALA A 61 5.95 -3.45 -17.98
C ALA A 61 5.73 -2.10 -17.31
N ARG A 62 5.59 -1.04 -18.13
CA ARG A 62 5.32 0.33 -17.66
C ARG A 62 6.37 0.83 -16.63
N LEU A 63 7.62 0.43 -16.80
CA LEU A 63 8.67 0.61 -15.80
C LEU A 63 8.91 2.08 -15.45
N ALA A 64 8.91 2.97 -16.45
CA ALA A 64 9.14 4.41 -16.28
C ALA A 64 7.86 5.20 -15.95
N GLU A 65 6.70 4.52 -15.82
CA GLU A 65 5.42 5.15 -15.50
C GLU A 65 5.15 5.09 -13.99
N LYS A 66 4.37 6.05 -13.50
CA LYS A 66 3.78 6.03 -12.16
C LYS A 66 2.25 6.02 -12.25
N PHE A 67 1.60 5.35 -11.30
CA PHE A 67 0.14 5.32 -11.21
C PHE A 67 -0.40 6.40 -10.29
N LEU A 68 0.11 6.46 -9.05
CA LEU A 68 -0.19 7.51 -8.06
C LEU A 68 1.11 8.23 -7.68
N ASN A 69 0.97 9.42 -7.14
CA ASN A 69 2.14 10.19 -6.69
C ASN A 69 2.73 9.64 -5.38
N GLY A 70 1.88 9.31 -4.38
CA GLY A 70 2.35 9.10 -3.02
C GLY A 70 3.00 10.36 -2.43
N ASN A 71 3.69 10.19 -1.31
CA ASN A 71 4.46 11.26 -0.66
C ASN A 71 5.96 11.16 -0.97
N GLY A 72 6.38 10.14 -1.71
CA GLY A 72 7.75 9.95 -2.12
C GLY A 72 7.86 9.21 -3.46
N GLN A 73 9.00 9.39 -4.13
CA GLN A 73 9.26 8.76 -5.41
C GLN A 73 10.73 8.36 -5.53
N ILE A 74 10.97 7.17 -6.04
CA ILE A 74 12.26 6.71 -6.56
C ILE A 74 12.19 6.82 -8.09
N THR A 75 13.15 7.53 -8.67
CA THR A 75 13.36 7.61 -10.12
C THR A 75 14.73 7.02 -10.43
N VAL A 76 14.77 6.03 -11.31
CA VAL A 76 15.99 5.40 -11.77
C VAL A 76 16.25 5.83 -13.20
N THR A 77 17.44 6.39 -13.45
CA THR A 77 17.92 6.78 -14.78
C THR A 77 19.12 5.96 -15.18
N ASP A 78 19.21 5.58 -16.44
CA ASP A 78 20.46 5.06 -17.00
C ASP A 78 21.52 6.16 -16.96
N HIS A 79 22.68 5.87 -16.36
CA HIS A 79 23.72 6.87 -16.10
C HIS A 79 24.28 7.52 -17.38
N ASN A 80 24.33 6.77 -18.48
CA ASN A 80 24.92 7.24 -19.72
C ASN A 80 23.94 7.98 -20.63
N SER A 81 22.73 7.42 -20.78
CA SER A 81 21.71 8.01 -21.67
C SER A 81 20.82 9.04 -20.97
N HIS A 82 20.81 9.09 -19.61
CA HIS A 82 19.90 9.88 -18.79
C HIS A 82 18.42 9.56 -19.02
N GLU A 83 18.11 8.42 -19.64
CA GLU A 83 16.75 7.94 -19.84
C GLU A 83 16.17 7.43 -18.52
N VAL A 84 14.94 7.81 -18.17
CA VAL A 84 14.22 7.25 -17.02
C VAL A 84 13.80 5.81 -17.35
N ILE A 85 14.32 4.85 -16.60
CA ILE A 85 14.14 3.41 -16.84
C ILE A 85 13.27 2.71 -15.80
N TYR A 86 13.08 3.32 -14.63
CA TYR A 86 12.17 2.80 -13.59
C TYR A 86 11.68 3.92 -12.67
N VAL A 87 10.41 3.85 -12.28
CA VAL A 87 9.80 4.76 -11.30
C VAL A 87 9.01 3.94 -10.28
N TRP A 88 9.16 4.27 -9.00
CA TRP A 88 8.39 3.73 -7.88
C TRP A 88 7.91 4.86 -6.99
N THR A 89 6.64 4.86 -6.60
CA THR A 89 6.06 5.85 -5.70
C THR A 89 5.57 5.19 -4.42
N PHE A 90 5.62 5.91 -3.30
CA PHE A 90 5.36 5.35 -1.98
C PHE A 90 4.91 6.44 -0.99
N SER A 91 4.44 6.00 0.17
CA SER A 91 4.31 6.82 1.38
C SER A 91 5.13 6.20 2.52
N THR A 92 5.33 6.92 3.62
CA THR A 92 6.15 6.46 4.75
C THR A 92 5.56 6.84 6.09
N LEU A 93 5.84 6.02 7.09
CA LEU A 93 5.53 6.33 8.48
C LEU A 93 6.22 7.62 8.96
N PHE A 94 7.39 7.97 8.40
CA PHE A 94 8.09 9.22 8.69
C PHE A 94 7.24 10.44 8.32
N GLN A 95 6.61 10.44 7.14
CA GLN A 95 5.79 11.56 6.66
C GLN A 95 4.47 11.69 7.41
N GLU A 96 3.89 10.58 7.88
CA GLU A 96 2.74 10.63 8.80
C GLU A 96 3.14 11.26 10.13
N TRP A 97 4.28 10.83 10.72
CA TRP A 97 4.78 11.39 11.95
C TRP A 97 5.11 12.89 11.86
N GLN A 98 5.50 13.39 10.70
CA GLN A 98 5.77 14.82 10.49
C GLN A 98 4.54 15.71 10.73
N LEU A 99 3.33 15.16 10.64
CA LEU A 99 2.08 15.87 10.92
C LEU A 99 1.71 15.85 12.41
N GLU A 100 2.42 15.06 13.23
CA GLU A 100 2.18 14.94 14.66
C GLU A 100 2.79 16.11 15.44
N ALA A 101 2.19 16.42 16.60
CA ALA A 101 2.67 17.50 17.47
C ALA A 101 4.13 17.31 17.92
N GLU A 102 4.59 16.07 18.08
CA GLU A 102 5.96 15.74 18.48
C GLU A 102 6.99 16.25 17.46
N ALA A 103 6.68 16.17 16.16
CA ALA A 103 7.57 16.58 15.10
C ALA A 103 7.95 18.07 15.14
N LYS A 104 7.15 18.90 15.81
CA LYS A 104 7.42 20.34 16.02
C LYS A 104 8.59 20.61 16.99
N THR A 105 9.00 19.61 17.76
CA THR A 105 9.99 19.76 18.84
C THR A 105 11.10 18.73 18.84
N THR A 106 11.01 17.73 17.98
CA THR A 106 11.91 16.56 18.01
C THR A 106 12.28 16.16 16.60
N ASP A 107 13.57 15.82 16.38
CA ASP A 107 14.01 15.12 15.17
C ASP A 107 13.91 13.62 15.37
N ARG A 108 13.41 12.91 14.36
CA ARG A 108 13.37 11.45 14.35
C ARG A 108 13.90 10.86 13.06
N ALA A 109 14.32 9.61 13.11
CA ALA A 109 14.77 8.82 11.98
C ALA A 109 13.92 7.55 11.84
N PHE A 110 13.63 7.17 10.61
CA PHE A 110 12.80 6.02 10.25
C PHE A 110 13.50 5.20 9.16
N GLU A 111 13.55 3.89 9.39
CA GLU A 111 14.00 2.94 8.38
C GLU A 111 12.98 2.80 7.26
N THR A 112 13.49 2.65 6.04
CA THR A 112 12.67 2.25 4.89
C THR A 112 13.49 1.43 3.90
N SER A 113 12.86 0.49 3.21
CA SER A 113 13.50 -0.36 2.20
C SER A 113 12.65 -0.39 0.94
N TYR A 114 13.32 -0.42 -0.20
CA TYR A 114 12.66 -0.53 -1.50
C TYR A 114 13.38 -1.53 -2.39
N ASN A 115 12.60 -2.31 -3.11
CA ASN A 115 13.09 -3.20 -4.14
C ASN A 115 12.90 -2.56 -5.52
N ILE A 116 13.97 -2.50 -6.30
CA ILE A 116 13.95 -2.15 -7.72
C ILE A 116 14.60 -3.28 -8.53
N PRO A 117 14.34 -3.39 -9.84
CA PRO A 117 15.04 -4.40 -10.65
C PRO A 117 16.54 -4.12 -10.70
N PHE A 118 17.36 -5.19 -10.69
CA PHE A 118 18.81 -5.07 -10.68
C PHE A 118 19.33 -4.59 -12.03
N PRO A 119 20.09 -3.47 -12.10
CA PRO A 119 20.51 -2.88 -13.36
C PRO A 119 21.69 -3.64 -13.99
N LYS A 120 21.75 -3.66 -15.33
CA LYS A 120 22.89 -4.20 -16.09
C LYS A 120 24.08 -3.23 -16.16
N ASN A 121 23.80 -1.93 -16.13
CA ASN A 121 24.76 -0.84 -16.23
C ASN A 121 24.63 0.11 -15.03
N LYS A 122 25.54 1.09 -14.95
CA LYS A 122 25.45 2.17 -13.98
C LYS A 122 24.11 2.91 -14.09
N ILE A 123 23.53 3.20 -12.95
CA ILE A 123 22.29 3.97 -12.82
C ILE A 123 22.46 5.11 -11.84
N ASP A 124 21.65 6.15 -12.01
CA ASP A 124 21.45 7.18 -11.00
C ASP A 124 20.07 6.98 -10.38
N VAL A 125 20.06 6.85 -9.06
CA VAL A 125 18.84 6.71 -8.27
C VAL A 125 18.54 8.02 -7.59
N THR A 126 17.43 8.63 -7.93
CA THR A 126 16.93 9.86 -7.29
C THR A 126 15.74 9.53 -6.41
N VAL A 127 15.85 9.82 -5.12
CA VAL A 127 14.76 9.75 -4.17
C VAL A 127 14.27 11.16 -3.87
N THR A 128 12.96 11.39 -3.97
CA THR A 128 12.32 12.65 -3.59
C THR A 128 11.25 12.41 -2.54
N LEU A 129 11.14 13.32 -1.57
CA LEU A 129 10.04 13.38 -0.61
C LEU A 129 9.28 14.68 -0.78
N THR A 130 7.96 14.61 -0.61
CA THR A 130 7.07 15.78 -0.67
C THR A 130 6.45 16.04 0.70
N ASN A 131 6.05 17.27 0.94
CA ASN A 131 5.18 17.62 2.07
C ASN A 131 3.69 17.43 1.70
N ASN A 132 2.79 17.77 2.62
CA ASN A 132 1.33 17.69 2.41
C ASN A 132 0.78 18.72 1.40
N HIS A 133 1.59 19.66 0.92
CA HIS A 133 1.29 20.53 -0.23
C HIS A 133 1.78 19.97 -1.57
N ASN A 134 2.18 18.68 -1.63
CA ASN A 134 2.77 18.03 -2.79
C ASN A 134 4.05 18.72 -3.33
N VAL A 135 4.70 19.54 -2.50
CA VAL A 135 5.96 20.21 -2.85
C VAL A 135 7.13 19.32 -2.48
N VAL A 136 8.06 19.11 -3.41
CA VAL A 136 9.30 18.37 -3.13
C VAL A 136 10.14 19.18 -2.14
N THR A 137 10.32 18.65 -0.95
CA THR A 137 11.07 19.25 0.15
C THR A 137 12.43 18.61 0.37
N SER A 138 12.61 17.36 -0.09
CA SER A 138 13.91 16.68 -0.06
C SER A 138 14.17 15.92 -1.35
N LYS A 139 15.42 15.97 -1.79
CA LYS A 139 15.89 15.25 -2.98
C LYS A 139 17.30 14.74 -2.73
N PHE A 140 17.51 13.47 -2.93
CA PHE A 140 18.81 12.81 -2.85
C PHE A 140 19.07 11.98 -4.11
N THR A 141 20.23 12.18 -4.74
CA THR A 141 20.62 11.40 -5.92
C THR A 141 21.97 10.73 -5.64
N HIS A 142 22.06 9.44 -5.94
CA HIS A 142 23.30 8.67 -5.85
C HIS A 142 23.44 7.73 -7.03
N THR A 143 24.70 7.45 -7.41
CA THR A 143 25.04 6.54 -8.50
C THR A 143 25.29 5.14 -7.95
N ILE A 144 24.79 4.12 -8.65
CA ILE A 144 25.06 2.72 -8.35
C ILE A 144 25.73 2.07 -9.54
N ASP A 145 26.92 1.52 -9.33
CA ASP A 145 27.60 0.63 -10.27
C ASP A 145 27.24 -0.82 -9.93
N PRO A 146 26.57 -1.58 -10.79
CA PRO A 146 26.23 -2.98 -10.50
C PRO A 146 27.44 -3.89 -10.28
N LYS A 147 28.64 -3.43 -10.63
CA LYS A 147 29.92 -4.13 -10.42
C LYS A 147 30.58 -3.76 -9.09
N ASP A 148 30.00 -2.86 -8.31
CA ASP A 148 30.55 -2.50 -7.00
C ASP A 148 30.58 -3.72 -6.08
N ILE A 149 31.78 -4.02 -5.58
CA ILE A 149 32.04 -5.16 -4.70
C ILE A 149 31.35 -5.03 -3.33
N LEU A 150 30.95 -3.81 -2.94
CA LEU A 150 30.25 -3.54 -1.69
C LEU A 150 28.75 -3.80 -1.78
N ILE A 151 28.20 -4.05 -2.98
CA ILE A 151 26.81 -4.51 -3.10
C ILE A 151 26.72 -5.93 -2.52
N ARG A 152 26.16 -6.01 -1.33
CA ARG A 152 26.06 -7.28 -0.59
C ARG A 152 25.07 -8.22 -1.28
N LYS A 153 25.54 -9.38 -1.70
CA LYS A 153 24.67 -10.47 -2.17
C LYS A 153 24.04 -11.15 -0.96
N ILE A 154 22.73 -11.18 -0.91
CA ILE A 154 21.95 -11.85 0.13
C ILE A 154 21.13 -12.97 -0.50
N GLY A 155 21.15 -14.14 0.12
CA GLY A 155 20.35 -15.30 -0.25
C GLY A 155 19.03 -15.37 0.50
N ALA A 156 18.32 -16.47 0.34
CA ALA A 156 17.15 -16.78 1.14
C ALA A 156 17.52 -16.93 2.63
N THR A 157 16.68 -16.36 3.49
CA THR A 157 16.89 -16.37 4.96
C THR A 157 16.76 -17.75 5.60
N GLY A 158 16.17 -18.73 4.89
CA GLY A 158 15.77 -20.01 5.47
C GLY A 158 14.49 -19.95 6.30
N VAL A 159 13.83 -18.78 6.40
CA VAL A 159 12.50 -18.66 7.01
C VAL A 159 11.52 -19.50 6.20
N PRO A 160 10.74 -20.41 6.84
CA PRO A 160 9.79 -21.24 6.11
C PRO A 160 8.71 -20.39 5.45
N PHE A 161 8.45 -20.65 4.16
CA PHE A 161 7.34 -20.01 3.46
C PHE A 161 6.59 -20.99 2.57
N ARG A 162 5.32 -20.70 2.29
CA ARG A 162 4.50 -21.46 1.35
C ARG A 162 3.43 -20.58 0.71
N TYR A 163 3.06 -20.91 -0.52
CA TYR A 163 1.92 -20.28 -1.17
C TYR A 163 0.60 -20.70 -0.49
N ILE A 164 -0.21 -19.73 -0.12
CA ILE A 164 -1.59 -19.92 0.35
C ILE A 164 -2.58 -19.78 -0.81
N TRP A 165 -2.25 -18.89 -1.76
CA TRP A 165 -3.02 -18.68 -2.96
C TRP A 165 -2.09 -18.48 -4.16
N LYS A 166 -2.44 -19.08 -5.30
CA LYS A 166 -1.82 -18.81 -6.59
C LYS A 166 -2.87 -18.36 -7.57
N GLY A 167 -2.71 -17.16 -8.12
CA GLY A 167 -3.47 -16.65 -9.24
C GLY A 167 -3.19 -17.49 -10.50
N ASN A 168 -4.08 -17.39 -11.49
CA ASN A 168 -3.99 -18.16 -12.72
C ASN A 168 -3.54 -19.61 -12.48
N ASN A 169 -4.44 -20.46 -11.99
CA ASN A 169 -4.22 -21.88 -11.71
C ASN A 169 -3.74 -22.72 -12.93
N ALA A 170 -3.34 -22.07 -14.03
CA ALA A 170 -2.72 -22.75 -15.16
C ALA A 170 -1.26 -23.08 -14.82
N ALA A 171 -0.88 -24.34 -14.97
CA ALA A 171 0.48 -24.88 -14.72
C ALA A 171 1.63 -24.17 -15.48
N ASN A 172 1.33 -23.19 -16.31
CA ASN A 172 2.27 -22.43 -17.16
C ASN A 172 2.12 -20.89 -17.04
N ALA A 173 1.36 -20.34 -16.07
CA ALA A 173 1.31 -18.90 -15.88
C ALA A 173 2.66 -18.42 -15.35
N ASN A 174 3.30 -17.50 -16.05
CA ASN A 174 4.49 -16.81 -15.56
C ASN A 174 4.14 -16.13 -14.23
N ILE A 175 4.99 -16.31 -13.23
CA ILE A 175 4.90 -15.62 -11.93
C ILE A 175 4.79 -14.10 -12.12
N THR A 176 5.34 -13.58 -13.20
CA THR A 176 5.34 -12.16 -13.59
C THR A 176 3.99 -11.56 -14.00
N ASP A 177 2.94 -12.38 -14.17
CA ASP A 177 1.61 -11.91 -14.57
C ASP A 177 0.67 -11.67 -13.39
N CYS A 178 1.14 -11.95 -12.17
CA CYS A 178 0.41 -11.77 -10.93
C CYS A 178 1.17 -10.82 -10.01
N ILE A 179 0.42 -10.12 -9.17
CA ILE A 179 0.94 -9.31 -8.07
C ILE A 179 1.25 -10.25 -6.91
N ASP A 180 2.47 -10.21 -6.40
CA ASP A 180 2.92 -11.07 -5.30
C ASP A 180 2.74 -10.37 -3.95
N ILE A 181 1.91 -10.96 -3.08
CA ILE A 181 1.67 -10.50 -1.71
C ILE A 181 2.37 -11.46 -0.73
N ALA A 182 3.26 -10.95 0.11
CA ALA A 182 3.81 -11.70 1.23
C ALA A 182 3.03 -11.39 2.51
N ILE A 183 2.52 -12.42 3.19
CA ILE A 183 2.00 -12.32 4.55
C ILE A 183 3.11 -12.78 5.49
N LEU A 184 3.66 -11.83 6.28
CA LEU A 184 4.75 -12.06 7.23
C LEU A 184 4.19 -12.24 8.64
N ALA A 185 4.65 -13.28 9.34
CA ALA A 185 4.26 -13.56 10.71
C ALA A 185 4.84 -12.53 11.69
N GLU A 186 4.00 -12.02 12.61
CA GLU A 186 4.40 -11.15 13.70
C GLU A 186 3.78 -11.63 15.02
N GLY A 187 4.61 -11.82 16.06
CA GLY A 187 4.15 -12.31 17.35
C GLY A 187 3.66 -13.76 17.34
N TYR A 188 4.03 -14.56 16.34
CA TYR A 188 3.84 -16.02 16.35
C TYR A 188 5.15 -16.69 16.72
N THR A 189 5.14 -17.46 17.80
CA THR A 189 6.26 -18.30 18.18
C THR A 189 6.40 -19.52 17.24
N GLU A 190 7.51 -20.23 17.33
CA GLU A 190 7.71 -21.46 16.56
C GLU A 190 6.57 -22.49 16.80
N ALA A 191 6.08 -22.58 18.04
CA ALA A 191 4.98 -23.48 18.41
C ALA A 191 3.63 -23.04 17.78
N GLU A 192 3.46 -21.75 17.45
CA GLU A 192 2.26 -21.18 16.87
C GLU A 192 2.29 -21.13 15.32
N ARG A 193 3.29 -21.74 14.67
CA ARG A 193 3.42 -21.75 13.21
C ARG A 193 2.17 -22.28 12.50
N ASN A 194 1.53 -23.32 13.03
CA ASN A 194 0.31 -23.87 12.43
C ASN A 194 -0.88 -22.90 12.55
N LYS A 195 -0.99 -22.18 13.67
CA LYS A 195 -1.95 -21.11 13.85
C LYS A 195 -1.73 -20.00 12.81
N PHE A 196 -0.48 -19.54 12.64
CA PHE A 196 -0.13 -18.54 11.62
C PHE A 196 -0.62 -18.94 10.22
N TYR A 197 -0.37 -20.17 9.80
CA TYR A 197 -0.82 -20.63 8.49
C TYR A 197 -2.35 -20.70 8.37
N ALA A 198 -3.05 -21.07 9.43
CA ALA A 198 -4.51 -21.03 9.46
C ALA A 198 -5.04 -19.58 9.34
N ASP A 199 -4.39 -18.66 10.05
CA ASP A 199 -4.73 -17.24 10.03
C ASP A 199 -4.45 -16.63 8.65
N CYS A 200 -3.37 -17.01 7.96
CA CYS A 200 -3.13 -16.63 6.57
C CYS A 200 -4.24 -17.12 5.63
N GLY A 201 -4.76 -18.33 5.85
CA GLY A 201 -5.94 -18.83 5.10
C GLY A 201 -7.14 -17.93 5.28
N ARG A 202 -7.46 -17.55 6.53
CA ARG A 202 -8.55 -16.60 6.86
C ARG A 202 -8.32 -15.22 6.23
N ALA A 203 -7.04 -14.74 6.20
CA ALA A 203 -6.69 -13.47 5.60
C ALA A 203 -6.93 -13.47 4.08
N VAL A 204 -6.55 -14.53 3.39
CA VAL A 204 -6.78 -14.70 1.95
C VAL A 204 -8.29 -14.80 1.64
N GLU A 205 -9.04 -15.55 2.43
CA GLU A 205 -10.50 -15.61 2.31
C GLU A 205 -11.14 -14.24 2.51
N ALA A 206 -10.70 -13.48 3.52
CA ALA A 206 -11.18 -12.14 3.77
C ALA A 206 -10.90 -11.19 2.59
N LEU A 207 -9.65 -11.15 2.12
CA LEU A 207 -9.24 -10.26 1.03
C LEU A 207 -10.05 -10.54 -0.25
N PHE A 208 -10.27 -11.80 -0.60
CA PHE A 208 -10.99 -12.18 -1.81
C PHE A 208 -12.51 -12.41 -1.61
N ALA A 209 -13.07 -12.02 -0.46
CA ALA A 209 -14.51 -12.00 -0.24
C ALA A 209 -15.17 -10.73 -0.79
N TYR A 210 -14.43 -9.63 -0.90
CA TYR A 210 -14.94 -8.30 -1.22
C TYR A 210 -14.57 -7.86 -2.65
N GLU A 211 -15.52 -7.21 -3.34
CA GLU A 211 -15.21 -6.54 -4.61
C GLU A 211 -14.37 -5.27 -4.35
N PRO A 212 -13.41 -4.96 -5.24
CA PRO A 212 -13.11 -5.60 -6.52
C PRO A 212 -12.09 -6.76 -6.44
N PHE A 213 -11.50 -7.03 -5.28
CA PHE A 213 -10.50 -8.10 -5.12
C PHE A 213 -11.04 -9.48 -5.47
N LYS A 214 -12.31 -9.75 -5.13
CA LYS A 214 -12.99 -11.02 -5.43
C LYS A 214 -12.97 -11.37 -6.92
N SER A 215 -13.37 -10.45 -7.77
CA SER A 215 -13.38 -10.66 -9.23
C SER A 215 -11.97 -10.71 -9.83
N MET A 216 -10.98 -10.14 -9.17
CA MET A 216 -9.59 -10.07 -9.61
C MET A 216 -8.65 -11.05 -8.90
N LYS A 217 -9.16 -11.94 -8.04
CA LYS A 217 -8.33 -12.84 -7.21
C LYS A 217 -7.27 -13.64 -7.98
N ASN A 218 -7.55 -13.98 -9.25
CA ASN A 218 -6.61 -14.71 -10.11
C ASN A 218 -5.42 -13.85 -10.59
N ARG A 219 -5.38 -12.58 -10.25
CA ARG A 219 -4.27 -11.65 -10.57
C ARG A 219 -3.30 -11.46 -9.41
N PHE A 220 -3.48 -12.21 -8.32
CA PHE A 220 -2.65 -12.16 -7.13
C PHE A 220 -2.09 -13.54 -6.80
N ASN A 221 -0.85 -13.56 -6.33
CA ASN A 221 -0.30 -14.67 -5.58
C ASN A 221 -0.18 -14.25 -4.12
N VAL A 222 -0.38 -15.17 -3.18
CA VAL A 222 -0.20 -14.89 -1.75
C VAL A 222 0.70 -15.97 -1.14
N VAL A 223 1.81 -15.53 -0.56
CA VAL A 223 2.78 -16.37 0.11
C VAL A 223 2.80 -16.05 1.60
N ALA A 224 2.70 -17.06 2.46
CA ALA A 224 2.85 -16.94 3.91
C ALA A 224 4.30 -17.21 4.30
N VAL A 225 4.90 -16.30 5.07
CA VAL A 225 6.28 -16.34 5.53
C VAL A 225 6.30 -16.46 7.06
N ALA A 226 6.60 -17.64 7.56
CA ALA A 226 6.46 -18.00 8.97
C ALA A 226 7.71 -17.63 9.78
N ALA A 227 8.03 -16.35 9.88
CA ALA A 227 9.11 -15.85 10.71
C ALA A 227 8.78 -16.04 12.20
N PRO A 228 9.57 -16.84 12.96
CA PRO A 228 9.26 -17.10 14.36
C PRO A 228 9.61 -15.88 15.23
N SER A 229 8.69 -15.50 16.10
CA SER A 229 8.92 -14.57 17.21
C SER A 229 9.41 -15.31 18.44
N LEU A 230 10.22 -14.66 19.28
CA LEU A 230 10.64 -15.25 20.56
C LEU A 230 9.49 -15.24 21.58
N GLN A 231 8.59 -14.27 21.46
CA GLN A 231 7.43 -14.12 22.34
C GLN A 231 6.14 -13.97 21.52
N SER A 232 5.02 -14.41 22.11
CA SER A 232 3.71 -14.32 21.48
C SER A 232 3.10 -12.93 21.61
N GLY A 233 2.54 -12.45 20.51
CA GLY A 233 1.84 -11.17 20.38
C GLY A 233 2.76 -9.95 20.27
N PRO A 234 2.31 -8.87 19.59
CA PRO A 234 3.04 -7.62 19.48
C PRO A 234 3.13 -6.87 20.80
N SER A 235 4.00 -5.87 20.89
CA SER A 235 4.12 -5.00 22.05
C SER A 235 2.86 -4.14 22.24
N VAL A 236 2.45 -3.96 23.51
CA VAL A 236 1.30 -3.15 23.93
C VAL A 236 1.74 -2.12 24.96
N PRO A 237 2.34 -0.99 24.54
CA PRO A 237 2.94 0.01 25.42
C PRO A 237 2.02 0.53 26.52
N LEU A 238 0.75 0.80 26.21
CA LEU A 238 -0.25 1.23 27.21
C LEU A 238 -0.45 0.25 28.36
N LYS A 239 -0.16 -1.05 28.16
CA LYS A 239 -0.21 -2.08 29.19
C LYS A 239 1.16 -2.36 29.80
N GLY A 240 2.18 -1.56 29.47
CA GLY A 240 3.57 -1.80 29.88
C GLY A 240 4.17 -3.11 29.33
N LYS A 241 3.53 -3.72 28.32
CA LYS A 241 3.96 -4.98 27.72
C LYS A 241 4.86 -4.71 26.52
N TRP A 242 6.14 -5.10 26.62
CA TRP A 242 7.10 -5.13 25.53
C TRP A 242 7.47 -6.57 25.23
N THR A 243 7.39 -6.94 23.95
CA THR A 243 7.64 -8.31 23.47
C THR A 243 8.72 -8.31 22.41
N ASN A 244 9.57 -9.34 22.42
CA ASN A 244 10.58 -9.55 21.40
C ASN A 244 9.98 -10.41 20.28
N THR A 245 9.65 -9.75 19.18
CA THR A 245 8.93 -10.36 18.07
C THR A 245 9.67 -10.25 16.75
N ALA A 246 9.17 -10.88 15.71
CA ALA A 246 9.84 -10.98 14.42
C ALA A 246 10.09 -9.60 13.77
N THR A 247 9.14 -8.67 13.88
CA THR A 247 9.24 -7.34 13.29
C THR A 247 9.20 -6.20 14.32
N ASP A 248 9.18 -6.52 15.62
CA ASP A 248 9.05 -5.56 16.72
C ASP A 248 7.87 -4.59 16.56
N SER A 249 6.74 -5.11 16.06
CA SER A 249 5.52 -4.31 15.93
C SER A 249 4.95 -3.93 17.30
N HIS A 250 4.39 -2.73 17.38
CA HIS A 250 3.77 -2.25 18.60
C HIS A 250 2.51 -1.42 18.32
N TYR A 251 1.57 -1.51 19.24
CA TYR A 251 0.45 -0.57 19.33
C TYR A 251 0.92 0.81 19.81
N SER A 252 0.00 1.74 19.86
CA SER A 252 0.25 3.11 20.34
C SER A 252 1.29 3.87 19.51
N THR A 253 1.39 3.56 18.21
CA THR A 253 2.14 4.38 17.27
C THR A 253 1.55 5.78 17.28
N PHE A 254 2.39 6.81 17.46
CA PHE A 254 1.99 8.21 17.61
C PHE A 254 0.93 8.42 18.71
N TYR A 255 0.99 7.63 19.79
CA TYR A 255 0.06 7.64 20.92
C TYR A 255 -1.39 7.25 20.58
N SER A 256 -1.65 6.77 19.36
CA SER A 256 -2.95 6.22 18.97
C SER A 256 -3.05 4.74 19.35
N ASP A 257 -3.92 4.40 20.29
CA ASP A 257 -4.04 3.06 20.89
C ASP A 257 -4.21 1.94 19.88
N ARG A 258 -4.92 2.21 18.80
CA ARG A 258 -5.25 1.27 17.73
C ARG A 258 -4.25 1.25 16.59
N TYR A 259 -3.31 2.21 16.53
CA TYR A 259 -2.35 2.28 15.44
C TYR A 259 -1.22 1.28 15.70
N LEU A 260 -1.27 0.17 14.99
CA LEU A 260 -0.29 -0.92 15.05
C LEU A 260 0.65 -0.83 13.86
N THR A 261 1.94 -0.60 14.12
CA THR A 261 2.96 -0.51 13.07
C THR A 261 4.29 -1.13 13.50
N THR A 262 5.25 -1.15 12.60
CA THR A 262 6.66 -1.39 12.90
C THR A 262 7.53 -0.29 12.31
N ARG A 263 8.63 0.04 12.99
CA ARG A 263 9.67 0.94 12.49
C ARG A 263 10.85 0.19 11.88
N ASN A 264 10.90 -1.14 12.00
CA ASN A 264 12.03 -1.98 11.62
C ASN A 264 11.88 -2.52 10.18
N MET A 265 11.74 -1.63 9.21
CA MET A 265 11.52 -2.01 7.81
C MET A 265 12.70 -2.77 7.21
N HIS A 266 13.92 -2.49 7.62
CA HIS A 266 15.09 -3.26 7.17
C HIS A 266 14.99 -4.73 7.59
N LYS A 267 14.55 -5.00 8.83
CA LYS A 267 14.31 -6.35 9.34
C LYS A 267 13.17 -7.06 8.61
N VAL A 268 12.08 -6.35 8.31
CA VAL A 268 10.97 -6.89 7.50
C VAL A 268 11.49 -7.40 6.16
N TYR A 269 12.26 -6.59 5.44
CA TYR A 269 12.83 -6.97 4.15
C TYR A 269 13.93 -8.03 4.26
N ASP A 270 14.68 -8.08 5.37
CA ASP A 270 15.64 -9.17 5.63
C ASP A 270 14.91 -10.51 5.79
N LEU A 271 13.80 -10.56 6.55
CA LEU A 271 12.99 -11.77 6.74
C LEU A 271 12.34 -12.26 5.43
N LEU A 272 12.07 -11.37 4.49
CA LEU A 272 11.48 -11.67 3.18
C LEU A 272 12.52 -11.98 2.11
N SER A 273 13.83 -11.98 2.43
CA SER A 273 14.87 -12.26 1.44
C SER A 273 14.72 -13.67 0.85
N GLY A 274 14.66 -13.75 -0.49
CA GLY A 274 14.43 -14.98 -1.24
C GLY A 274 12.96 -15.36 -1.42
N VAL A 275 12.04 -14.56 -0.90
CA VAL A 275 10.59 -14.70 -1.13
C VAL A 275 10.17 -13.71 -2.24
N PRO A 276 9.38 -14.15 -3.24
CA PRO A 276 8.81 -13.20 -4.21
C PRO A 276 7.73 -12.36 -3.54
N PHE A 277 7.84 -11.01 -3.62
CA PHE A 277 6.80 -10.08 -3.16
C PHE A 277 6.93 -8.70 -3.80
N GLU A 278 5.81 -8.05 -3.95
CA GLU A 278 5.66 -6.62 -4.27
C GLU A 278 4.99 -5.87 -3.11
N HIS A 279 4.04 -6.52 -2.43
CA HIS A 279 3.31 -5.98 -1.29
C HIS A 279 3.46 -6.86 -0.05
N VAL A 280 3.50 -6.23 1.11
CA VAL A 280 3.71 -6.90 2.40
C VAL A 280 2.50 -6.68 3.31
N ILE A 281 1.99 -7.78 3.88
CA ILE A 281 1.04 -7.76 4.98
C ILE A 281 1.73 -8.38 6.19
N ILE A 282 1.89 -7.62 7.27
CA ILE A 282 2.35 -8.12 8.56
C ILE A 282 1.10 -8.56 9.35
N LEU A 283 0.97 -9.85 9.57
CA LEU A 283 -0.15 -10.43 10.32
C LEU A 283 0.28 -10.64 11.77
N ALA A 284 -0.29 -9.84 12.69
CA ALA A 284 0.07 -9.84 14.09
C ALA A 284 -0.85 -10.77 14.90
N ASN A 285 -0.26 -11.65 15.68
CA ASN A 285 -0.96 -12.59 16.58
C ASN A 285 -1.57 -11.86 17.78
N SER A 286 -2.73 -11.25 17.59
CA SER A 286 -3.39 -10.45 18.62
C SER A 286 -4.90 -10.40 18.42
N ASP A 287 -5.64 -10.36 19.54
CA ASP A 287 -7.08 -10.13 19.63
C ASP A 287 -7.45 -8.66 19.88
N ILE A 288 -6.44 -7.79 20.06
CA ILE A 288 -6.65 -6.36 20.26
C ILE A 288 -6.91 -5.70 18.89
N TYR A 289 -7.91 -4.82 18.82
CA TYR A 289 -8.18 -4.03 17.62
C TYR A 289 -6.95 -3.21 17.21
N GLY A 290 -6.55 -3.29 15.94
CA GLY A 290 -5.48 -2.46 15.41
C GLY A 290 -5.09 -2.81 13.99
N GLY A 291 -4.58 -1.81 13.31
CA GLY A 291 -4.08 -1.92 11.95
C GLY A 291 -3.35 -0.65 11.54
N GLY A 292 -2.81 -0.67 10.35
CA GLY A 292 -2.19 0.45 9.66
C GLY A 292 -1.79 0.05 8.23
N GLY A 293 -2.03 0.92 7.27
CA GLY A 293 -1.69 0.69 5.85
C GLY A 293 -0.94 1.87 5.26
N ILE A 294 0.28 1.66 4.79
CA ILE A 294 1.14 2.69 4.19
C ILE A 294 1.36 2.37 2.72
N TYR A 295 1.02 3.29 1.84
CA TYR A 295 1.03 3.09 0.38
C TYR A 295 2.39 2.60 -0.14
N ASN A 296 2.35 1.46 -0.86
CA ASN A 296 3.53 0.78 -1.41
C ASN A 296 4.64 0.49 -0.39
N GLN A 297 4.29 0.34 0.88
CA GLN A 297 5.23 -0.02 1.93
C GLN A 297 4.76 -1.26 2.72
N VAL A 298 3.68 -1.16 3.48
CA VAL A 298 3.23 -2.24 4.35
C VAL A 298 1.76 -2.10 4.75
N THR A 299 1.08 -3.24 4.94
CA THR A 299 -0.13 -3.38 5.76
C THR A 299 0.23 -4.09 7.05
N VAL A 300 -0.22 -3.61 8.20
CA VAL A 300 -0.16 -4.32 9.47
C VAL A 300 -1.58 -4.53 9.97
N VAL A 301 -1.90 -5.74 10.43
CA VAL A 301 -3.26 -6.08 10.91
C VAL A 301 -3.20 -7.20 11.94
N THR A 302 -4.13 -7.19 12.89
CA THR A 302 -4.28 -8.25 13.91
C THR A 302 -5.05 -9.44 13.35
N SER A 303 -4.80 -10.66 13.85
CA SER A 303 -5.40 -11.89 13.34
C SER A 303 -6.69 -12.31 14.01
N ASP A 304 -6.90 -11.97 15.29
CA ASP A 304 -7.94 -12.58 16.11
C ASP A 304 -9.02 -11.60 16.59
N HIS A 305 -8.92 -10.32 16.24
CA HIS A 305 -10.00 -9.38 16.54
C HIS A 305 -11.26 -9.72 15.72
N PRO A 306 -12.48 -9.60 16.28
CA PRO A 306 -13.72 -9.91 15.55
C PRO A 306 -13.88 -9.21 14.21
N THR A 307 -13.38 -7.98 14.06
CA THR A 307 -13.42 -7.18 12.82
C THR A 307 -12.15 -7.35 11.95
N PHE A 308 -11.36 -8.38 12.20
CA PHE A 308 -10.12 -8.64 11.47
C PHE A 308 -10.28 -8.57 9.95
N LYS A 309 -11.35 -9.19 9.42
CA LYS A 309 -11.58 -9.28 7.96
C LYS A 309 -11.79 -7.90 7.34
N GLU A 310 -12.57 -7.09 8.00
CA GLU A 310 -12.92 -5.73 7.58
C GLU A 310 -11.70 -4.81 7.64
N VAL A 311 -10.95 -4.87 8.74
CA VAL A 311 -9.73 -4.07 8.94
C VAL A 311 -8.65 -4.46 7.92
N LEU A 312 -8.42 -5.75 7.68
CA LEU A 312 -7.45 -6.19 6.67
C LEU A 312 -7.74 -5.59 5.29
N VAL A 313 -9.00 -5.62 4.86
CA VAL A 313 -9.40 -5.11 3.53
C VAL A 313 -9.30 -3.59 3.48
N HIS A 314 -9.62 -2.90 4.56
CA HIS A 314 -9.46 -1.45 4.70
C HIS A 314 -7.98 -1.06 4.60
N GLU A 315 -7.11 -1.63 5.44
CA GLU A 315 -5.69 -1.32 5.47
C GLU A 315 -4.96 -1.69 4.16
N PHE A 316 -5.41 -2.76 3.49
CA PHE A 316 -4.93 -3.09 2.16
C PHE A 316 -5.43 -2.10 1.09
N GLY A 317 -6.58 -1.47 1.31
CA GLY A 317 -7.06 -0.35 0.52
C GLY A 317 -6.08 0.83 0.54
N HIS A 318 -5.48 1.15 1.70
CA HIS A 318 -4.40 2.14 1.81
C HIS A 318 -3.11 1.66 1.13
N SER A 319 -2.57 0.55 1.59
CA SER A 319 -1.21 0.14 1.22
C SER A 319 -1.08 -0.28 -0.24
N PHE A 320 -2.08 -0.94 -0.79
CA PHE A 320 -2.13 -1.36 -2.20
C PHE A 320 -2.83 -0.34 -3.08
N GLY A 321 -4.03 0.11 -2.68
CA GLY A 321 -4.89 0.97 -3.49
C GLY A 321 -4.53 2.44 -3.46
N GLY A 322 -3.70 2.88 -2.51
CA GLY A 322 -3.39 4.29 -2.26
C GLY A 322 -4.62 5.10 -1.87
N LEU A 323 -5.62 4.46 -1.26
CA LEU A 323 -6.85 5.12 -0.82
C LEU A 323 -6.61 5.88 0.48
N GLY A 324 -7.19 7.05 0.61
CA GLY A 324 -7.24 7.80 1.86
C GLY A 324 -8.42 7.37 2.74
N ASP A 325 -8.35 7.70 4.04
CA ASP A 325 -9.47 7.53 4.96
C ASP A 325 -10.62 8.48 4.64
N GLU A 326 -11.85 7.96 4.62
CA GLU A 326 -13.05 8.74 4.32
C GLU A 326 -13.81 9.17 5.60
N TYR A 327 -13.26 8.93 6.78
CA TYR A 327 -13.84 9.37 8.05
C TYR A 327 -13.26 10.70 8.54
N GLU A 328 -13.96 11.33 9.48
CA GLU A 328 -13.60 12.60 10.12
C GLU A 328 -13.56 12.45 11.66
N TYR A 329 -12.72 13.22 12.35
CA TYR A 329 -12.55 13.24 13.80
C TYR A 329 -12.94 14.56 14.46
N GLY A 330 -13.90 15.26 13.94
CA GLY A 330 -14.27 16.57 14.51
C GLY A 330 -13.17 17.62 14.34
N ASN A 331 -13.04 18.54 15.26
CA ASN A 331 -12.07 19.62 15.20
C ASN A 331 -10.64 19.13 15.46
N SER A 332 -10.01 18.42 14.53
CA SER A 332 -8.57 18.19 14.61
C SER A 332 -7.84 19.51 14.33
N ALA A 333 -6.87 19.87 15.18
CA ALA A 333 -6.01 21.03 14.95
C ALA A 333 -5.02 20.78 13.78
N ASP A 334 -4.88 19.54 13.36
CA ASP A 334 -3.91 19.11 12.36
C ASP A 334 -4.58 19.02 11.00
N VAL A 335 -4.03 19.75 10.03
CA VAL A 335 -4.53 19.79 8.65
C VAL A 335 -3.71 18.80 7.83
N TYR A 336 -4.26 17.59 7.62
CA TYR A 336 -3.64 16.58 6.76
C TYR A 336 -3.71 16.96 5.29
N TYR A 337 -4.84 17.53 4.86
CA TYR A 337 -5.14 17.92 3.47
C TYR A 337 -5.40 19.42 3.38
N PRO A 338 -4.38 20.23 3.03
CA PRO A 338 -4.54 21.68 2.87
C PRO A 338 -5.58 22.02 1.80
N ALA A 339 -6.41 23.03 2.06
CA ALA A 339 -7.52 23.41 1.18
C ALA A 339 -7.08 23.94 -0.21
N ASP A 340 -5.81 24.30 -0.36
CA ASP A 340 -5.21 24.79 -1.61
C ASP A 340 -4.50 23.69 -2.43
N THR A 341 -4.51 22.47 -1.94
CA THR A 341 -3.76 21.36 -2.53
C THR A 341 -4.67 20.16 -2.79
N GLU A 342 -4.66 19.63 -4.01
CA GLU A 342 -5.40 18.40 -4.34
C GLU A 342 -4.68 17.19 -3.75
N PRO A 343 -5.33 16.34 -2.92
CA PRO A 343 -4.77 15.09 -2.43
C PRO A 343 -4.27 14.20 -3.56
N TRP A 344 -3.22 13.43 -3.34
CA TRP A 344 -2.81 12.43 -4.33
C TRP A 344 -3.69 11.17 -4.29
N GLU A 345 -4.36 10.90 -3.19
CA GLU A 345 -5.27 9.78 -3.00
C GLU A 345 -6.47 9.87 -3.95
N PRO A 346 -6.81 8.78 -4.66
CA PRO A 346 -7.82 8.83 -5.73
C PRO A 346 -9.26 9.01 -5.23
N ASN A 347 -9.51 8.76 -3.94
CA ASN A 347 -10.83 8.85 -3.31
C ASN A 347 -11.02 10.07 -2.40
N LEU A 348 -10.08 11.01 -2.40
CA LEU A 348 -10.20 12.28 -1.68
C LEU A 348 -10.02 13.45 -2.65
N THR A 349 -10.69 14.57 -2.36
CA THR A 349 -10.53 15.81 -3.10
C THR A 349 -10.74 17.03 -2.20
N THR A 350 -10.00 18.09 -2.45
CA THR A 350 -10.23 19.43 -1.90
C THR A 350 -10.95 20.34 -2.90
N LEU A 351 -11.38 19.79 -4.02
CA LEU A 351 -11.99 20.49 -5.17
C LEU A 351 -11.01 21.40 -5.94
N VAL A 352 -9.75 21.44 -5.59
CA VAL A 352 -8.71 22.21 -6.32
C VAL A 352 -8.54 21.69 -7.74
N ASN A 353 -8.57 20.36 -7.92
CA ASN A 353 -8.52 19.72 -9.23
C ASN A 353 -9.44 18.50 -9.31
N PHE A 354 -10.72 18.68 -8.97
CA PHE A 354 -11.70 17.57 -8.92
C PHE A 354 -11.81 16.81 -10.25
N LYS A 355 -11.59 17.49 -11.37
CA LYS A 355 -11.58 16.85 -12.71
C LYS A 355 -10.59 15.68 -12.82
N SER A 356 -9.51 15.70 -12.08
CA SER A 356 -8.52 14.60 -12.05
C SER A 356 -8.95 13.41 -11.20
N LYS A 357 -10.08 13.50 -10.49
CA LYS A 357 -10.56 12.51 -9.52
C LYS A 357 -11.67 11.62 -10.10
N TRP A 358 -12.89 11.86 -9.71
CA TRP A 358 -14.04 11.05 -10.12
C TRP A 358 -15.18 11.90 -10.72
N GLU A 359 -14.89 13.09 -11.24
CA GLU A 359 -15.88 13.94 -11.91
C GLU A 359 -16.60 13.20 -13.02
N ASP A 360 -15.86 12.35 -13.76
CA ASP A 360 -16.37 11.50 -14.85
C ASP A 360 -17.35 10.41 -14.40
N MET A 361 -17.44 10.13 -13.10
CA MET A 361 -18.40 9.18 -12.52
C MET A 361 -19.62 9.86 -11.90
N MET A 362 -19.64 11.19 -11.88
CA MET A 362 -20.75 11.91 -11.28
C MET A 362 -22.03 11.76 -12.10
N PRO A 363 -23.19 11.47 -11.46
CA PRO A 363 -24.47 11.55 -12.14
C PRO A 363 -24.74 12.98 -12.70
N GLU A 364 -25.45 13.05 -13.83
CA GLU A 364 -25.88 14.34 -14.38
C GLU A 364 -26.65 15.15 -13.34
N ASN A 365 -26.35 16.45 -13.26
CA ASN A 365 -26.97 17.41 -12.34
C ASN A 365 -26.78 17.12 -10.83
N GLN A 366 -25.83 16.24 -10.47
CA GLN A 366 -25.49 16.04 -9.07
C GLN A 366 -24.78 17.29 -8.51
N PRO A 367 -25.27 17.91 -7.43
CA PRO A 367 -24.62 19.08 -6.87
C PRO A 367 -23.25 18.77 -6.25
N VAL A 368 -22.34 19.74 -6.35
CA VAL A 368 -21.00 19.70 -5.74
C VAL A 368 -20.88 20.91 -4.80
N PRO A 369 -20.73 20.72 -3.48
CA PRO A 369 -20.82 19.46 -2.73
C PRO A 369 -22.19 18.78 -2.78
N THR A 370 -22.19 17.45 -2.62
CA THR A 370 -23.42 16.66 -2.61
C THR A 370 -24.03 16.64 -1.21
N PRO A 371 -25.32 17.00 -1.05
CA PRO A 371 -26.00 16.89 0.24
C PRO A 371 -26.07 15.44 0.74
N LYS A 372 -25.83 15.23 2.03
CA LYS A 372 -26.05 13.91 2.65
C LYS A 372 -27.54 13.54 2.56
N ASN A 373 -27.82 12.29 2.19
CA ASN A 373 -29.17 11.76 2.19
C ASN A 373 -29.60 11.44 3.64
N PRO A 374 -30.62 12.14 4.19
CA PRO A 374 -31.05 11.95 5.59
C PRO A 374 -31.71 10.59 5.85
N LYS A 375 -32.02 9.81 4.81
CA LYS A 375 -32.58 8.45 4.93
C LYS A 375 -31.49 7.39 5.17
N VAL A 376 -30.23 7.73 4.97
CA VAL A 376 -29.10 6.85 5.30
C VAL A 376 -28.91 6.91 6.81
N PRO A 377 -29.01 5.78 7.53
CA PRO A 377 -28.82 5.76 8.97
C PRO A 377 -27.43 6.24 9.38
N ASP A 378 -27.34 6.86 10.54
CA ASP A 378 -26.03 7.14 11.15
C ASP A 378 -25.45 5.86 11.71
N TYR A 379 -24.33 5.41 11.16
CA TYR A 379 -23.64 4.19 11.58
C TYR A 379 -23.24 4.19 13.07
N LYS A 380 -23.10 5.35 13.70
CA LYS A 380 -22.77 5.49 15.13
C LYS A 380 -23.95 5.12 16.05
N THR A 381 -25.18 5.15 15.53
CA THR A 381 -26.41 4.96 16.32
C THR A 381 -27.30 3.82 15.82
N ILE A 382 -26.97 3.23 14.67
CA ILE A 382 -27.73 2.16 14.05
C ILE A 382 -27.65 0.87 14.87
N ASP A 383 -28.74 0.12 14.92
CA ASP A 383 -28.72 -1.29 15.34
C ASP A 383 -28.29 -2.16 14.15
N PHE A 384 -27.10 -2.74 14.21
CA PHE A 384 -26.59 -3.65 13.17
C PHE A 384 -27.32 -4.99 13.06
N ASN A 385 -28.27 -5.29 13.97
CA ASN A 385 -29.21 -6.40 13.82
C ASN A 385 -30.43 -6.03 12.97
N ASP A 386 -30.67 -4.74 12.70
CA ASP A 386 -31.70 -4.30 11.76
C ASP A 386 -31.20 -4.42 10.30
N ALA A 387 -31.61 -5.51 9.65
CA ALA A 387 -31.24 -5.79 8.26
C ALA A 387 -31.63 -4.68 7.28
N LYS A 388 -32.71 -3.92 7.52
CA LYS A 388 -33.12 -2.82 6.64
C LYS A 388 -32.18 -1.62 6.78
N ALA A 389 -31.77 -1.33 7.99
CA ALA A 389 -30.84 -0.24 8.26
C ALA A 389 -29.44 -0.57 7.70
N VAL A 390 -28.96 -1.79 7.85
CA VAL A 390 -27.70 -2.28 7.25
C VAL A 390 -27.78 -2.24 5.72
N GLU A 391 -28.91 -2.64 5.11
CA GLU A 391 -29.05 -2.55 3.65
C GLU A 391 -29.08 -1.10 3.17
N ALA A 392 -29.65 -0.16 3.90
CA ALA A 392 -29.62 1.26 3.59
C ALA A 392 -28.19 1.84 3.62
N LEU A 393 -27.35 1.42 4.58
CA LEU A 393 -25.93 1.77 4.60
C LEU A 393 -25.20 1.20 3.37
N ASN A 394 -25.42 -0.08 3.06
CA ASN A 394 -24.80 -0.71 1.89
C ASN A 394 -25.25 -0.05 0.56
N ALA A 395 -26.52 0.33 0.45
CA ALA A 395 -27.04 1.06 -0.71
C ALA A 395 -26.37 2.44 -0.86
N ALA A 396 -26.07 3.11 0.25
CA ALA A 396 -25.41 4.42 0.23
C ALA A 396 -23.97 4.35 -0.31
N THR A 397 -23.30 3.20 -0.21
CA THR A 397 -21.96 3.03 -0.79
C THR A 397 -21.96 3.12 -2.32
N GLN A 398 -23.08 2.82 -2.97
CA GLN A 398 -23.18 2.78 -4.44
C GLN A 398 -23.53 4.14 -5.05
N VAL A 399 -23.85 5.16 -4.25
CA VAL A 399 -24.19 6.49 -4.72
C VAL A 399 -22.94 7.36 -4.79
N VAL A 400 -22.49 7.64 -6.01
CA VAL A 400 -21.34 8.54 -6.23
C VAL A 400 -21.78 9.99 -6.08
N GLY A 401 -21.01 10.76 -5.34
CA GLY A 401 -21.18 12.18 -5.10
C GLY A 401 -19.88 12.85 -4.65
N VAL A 402 -20.01 14.02 -4.04
CA VAL A 402 -18.90 14.77 -3.42
C VAL A 402 -19.36 15.18 -2.02
N PHE A 403 -19.14 14.30 -1.06
CA PHE A 403 -19.64 14.46 0.30
C PHE A 403 -18.57 15.11 1.19
N GLU A 404 -18.89 16.21 1.83
CA GLU A 404 -17.98 16.90 2.73
C GLU A 404 -17.65 16.05 3.96
N GLY A 405 -16.41 16.11 4.38
CA GLY A 405 -15.80 15.29 5.44
C GLY A 405 -15.04 14.09 4.87
N GLY A 406 -13.80 13.92 5.28
CA GLY A 406 -12.86 12.87 4.88
C GLY A 406 -11.44 13.29 5.17
N GLY A 407 -10.48 12.36 5.08
CA GLY A 407 -9.09 12.66 5.41
C GLY A 407 -8.93 13.21 6.83
N TYR A 408 -9.68 12.67 7.78
CA TYR A 408 -9.74 13.09 9.20
C TYR A 408 -10.36 14.49 9.42
N GLN A 409 -10.72 15.23 8.38
CA GLN A 409 -11.23 16.59 8.42
C GLN A 409 -12.73 16.65 8.21
N GLU A 410 -13.45 17.45 9.00
CA GLU A 410 -14.90 17.69 8.82
C GLU A 410 -15.22 18.54 7.61
N LYS A 411 -14.31 19.47 7.26
CA LYS A 411 -14.50 20.46 6.20
C LYS A 411 -13.29 20.58 5.29
N GLY A 412 -13.55 20.99 4.05
CA GLY A 412 -12.51 21.28 3.07
C GLY A 412 -11.90 20.05 2.39
N CYS A 413 -12.19 18.85 2.87
CA CYS A 413 -11.87 17.59 2.21
C CYS A 413 -13.16 16.82 1.95
N TYR A 414 -13.25 16.16 0.81
CA TYR A 414 -14.48 15.52 0.32
C TYR A 414 -14.18 14.08 -0.10
N ARG A 415 -15.18 13.20 0.09
CA ARG A 415 -15.16 11.79 -0.26
C ARG A 415 -16.23 11.44 -1.29
N PRO A 416 -16.10 10.31 -2.02
CA PRO A 416 -16.94 9.99 -3.16
C PRO A 416 -18.32 9.40 -2.82
N ALA A 417 -18.50 8.89 -1.61
CA ALA A 417 -19.76 8.28 -1.16
C ALA A 417 -20.08 8.68 0.26
N GLN A 418 -21.36 8.63 0.63
CA GLN A 418 -21.75 8.92 2.00
C GLN A 418 -21.20 7.87 2.96
N GLU A 419 -21.23 6.61 2.56
CA GLU A 419 -20.64 5.47 3.28
C GLU A 419 -19.74 4.65 2.34
N CYS A 420 -18.64 4.11 2.85
CA CYS A 420 -17.66 3.33 2.12
C CYS A 420 -16.86 2.45 3.09
N ARG A 421 -16.26 1.35 2.60
CA ARG A 421 -15.27 0.56 3.35
C ARG A 421 -14.12 1.42 3.88
N MET A 422 -13.70 2.46 3.15
CA MET A 422 -12.66 3.40 3.61
C MET A 422 -13.15 4.40 4.68
N LYS A 423 -14.42 4.31 5.09
CA LYS A 423 -15.00 5.13 6.15
C LYS A 423 -15.38 4.32 7.38
N ILE A 424 -16.04 3.17 7.18
CA ILE A 424 -16.56 2.32 8.28
C ILE A 424 -16.42 0.84 7.92
N ASN A 425 -16.19 0.03 8.95
CA ASN A 425 -16.03 -1.42 8.80
C ASN A 425 -17.36 -2.16 8.53
N GLU A 426 -18.48 -1.54 8.85
CA GLU A 426 -19.81 -2.16 8.86
C GLU A 426 -20.45 -2.24 7.47
N VAL A 427 -19.98 -1.46 6.50
CA VAL A 427 -20.44 -1.61 5.13
C VAL A 427 -19.71 -2.74 4.42
N ARG A 428 -20.43 -3.41 3.51
CA ARG A 428 -19.92 -4.61 2.82
C ARG A 428 -18.80 -4.29 1.84
N ASP A 429 -18.94 -3.25 1.03
CA ASP A 429 -18.11 -3.04 -0.16
C ASP A 429 -17.42 -1.67 -0.18
N PHE A 430 -16.41 -1.55 -1.02
CA PHE A 430 -15.88 -0.27 -1.46
C PHE A 430 -16.89 0.47 -2.32
N CYS A 431 -16.91 1.80 -2.24
CA CYS A 431 -17.68 2.60 -3.17
C CYS A 431 -17.14 2.46 -4.62
N PRO A 432 -17.93 2.84 -5.65
CA PRO A 432 -17.52 2.70 -7.05
C PRO A 432 -16.18 3.38 -7.38
N VAL A 433 -15.87 4.52 -6.75
CA VAL A 433 -14.62 5.27 -6.96
C VAL A 433 -13.44 4.52 -6.39
N CYS A 434 -13.51 4.05 -5.13
CA CYS A 434 -12.48 3.24 -4.51
C CYS A 434 -12.28 1.92 -5.26
N ALA A 435 -13.37 1.26 -5.67
CA ALA A 435 -13.30 0.04 -6.47
C ALA A 435 -12.64 0.28 -7.84
N ARG A 436 -12.90 1.42 -8.50
CA ARG A 436 -12.22 1.82 -9.74
C ARG A 436 -10.73 2.01 -9.51
N ALA A 437 -10.33 2.71 -8.46
CA ALA A 437 -8.93 2.93 -8.13
C ALA A 437 -8.17 1.61 -7.94
N ILE A 438 -8.74 0.67 -7.18
CA ILE A 438 -8.17 -0.67 -6.97
C ILE A 438 -8.05 -1.46 -8.28
N ARG A 439 -9.06 -1.39 -9.17
CA ARG A 439 -8.98 -2.05 -10.50
C ARG A 439 -7.87 -1.46 -11.35
N ARG A 440 -7.79 -0.14 -11.44
CA ARG A 440 -6.80 0.58 -12.24
C ARG A 440 -5.37 0.30 -11.78
N ILE A 441 -5.11 0.30 -10.48
CA ILE A 441 -3.77 -0.02 -9.97
C ILE A 441 -3.43 -1.49 -10.22
N THR A 442 -4.38 -2.41 -10.10
CA THR A 442 -4.19 -3.82 -10.44
C THR A 442 -3.87 -3.99 -11.94
N ASP A 443 -4.56 -3.26 -12.83
CA ASP A 443 -4.28 -3.24 -14.28
C ASP A 443 -2.89 -2.67 -14.56
N PHE A 444 -2.50 -1.62 -13.85
CA PHE A 444 -1.17 -1.02 -13.97
C PHE A 444 -0.06 -2.03 -13.65
N TYR A 445 -0.14 -2.71 -12.51
CA TYR A 445 0.87 -3.70 -12.09
C TYR A 445 0.93 -4.93 -13.00
N THR A 446 -0.21 -5.39 -13.50
CA THR A 446 -0.26 -6.60 -14.35
C THR A 446 -0.16 -6.30 -15.84
N GLY A 447 0.18 -5.06 -16.22
CA GLY A 447 0.41 -4.67 -17.61
C GLY A 447 -0.82 -4.74 -18.53
N LYS A 448 -2.05 -4.81 -17.96
CA LYS A 448 -3.27 -4.75 -18.76
C LYS A 448 -3.62 -3.31 -19.08
N SER A 449 -4.05 -3.05 -20.32
CA SER A 449 -4.62 -1.75 -20.69
C SER A 449 -6.02 -1.61 -20.10
N GLU A 450 -6.37 -0.42 -19.64
CA GLU A 450 -7.77 -0.07 -19.34
C GLU A 450 -8.63 -0.34 -20.57
N LYS A 451 -9.71 -1.10 -20.40
CA LYS A 451 -10.73 -1.30 -21.43
C LYS A 451 -11.76 -0.21 -21.35
#